data_fe76bb5376649bd8401ac03c0f425fd5
#
_entry.id   fe76bb5376649bd8401ac03c0f425fd5
#
_cell.length_a   1.000
_cell.length_b   1.000
_cell.length_c   1.000
_cell.angle_alpha   90.00
_cell.angle_beta   90.00
_cell.angle_gamma   90.00
#
_symmetry.space_group_name_H-M   'P 1'
#
loop_
_entity.id
_entity.type
_entity.pdbx_description
1 polymer ?
#
loop_
_entity_poly.entity_id
_entity_poly.type
_entity_poly.pdbx_seq_one_letter_code
_entity_poly.pdbx_strand_id
1 'polypeptide(L)'
;MTPTPTPDPLQLLNGLNKAFESKARLAIMSVLMVNESVDFPTLKQLLQLTDGNLASHTRALEEVGYIQCEKRFIGRKPNTSFSVTKAGSEAFKAHLNALENLLKKNNN
;
A
#
# COMPACT_ATOMS: atom_id res chain seq x y z
N MET A 1 -28.87 -30.62 -13.15
CA MET A 1 -28.26 -29.83 -12.07
C MET A 1 -27.37 -28.76 -12.67
N THR A 2 -27.72 -27.51 -12.43
CA THR A 2 -26.90 -26.39 -12.92
C THR A 2 -25.76 -26.18 -11.93
N PRO A 3 -24.51 -26.18 -12.40
CA PRO A 3 -23.40 -25.88 -11.49
C PRO A 3 -23.50 -24.45 -10.97
N THR A 4 -23.11 -24.26 -9.71
CA THR A 4 -23.01 -22.92 -9.16
C THR A 4 -22.05 -22.13 -10.02
N PRO A 5 -22.43 -20.94 -10.54
CA PRO A 5 -21.53 -20.19 -11.37
C PRO A 5 -20.27 -19.82 -10.59
N THR A 6 -19.12 -20.17 -11.17
CA THR A 6 -17.82 -19.76 -10.62
C THR A 6 -17.73 -18.24 -10.79
N PRO A 7 -17.32 -17.48 -9.75
CA PRO A 7 -17.12 -16.06 -9.94
C PRO A 7 -16.10 -15.79 -11.06
N ASP A 8 -16.42 -14.82 -11.91
CA ASP A 8 -15.51 -14.40 -12.97
C ASP A 8 -14.23 -13.85 -12.35
N PRO A 9 -13.06 -14.43 -12.66
CA PRO A 9 -11.80 -13.91 -12.12
C PRO A 9 -11.58 -12.44 -12.41
N LEU A 10 -12.06 -11.95 -13.57
CA LEU A 10 -11.93 -10.53 -13.91
C LEU A 10 -12.76 -9.65 -12.97
N GLN A 11 -13.93 -10.12 -12.57
CA GLN A 11 -14.75 -9.39 -11.59
C GLN A 11 -14.11 -9.37 -10.21
N LEU A 12 -13.46 -10.46 -9.83
CA LEU A 12 -12.74 -10.53 -8.56
C LEU A 12 -11.56 -9.56 -8.55
N LEU A 13 -10.89 -9.40 -9.71
CA LEU A 13 -9.79 -8.44 -9.84
C LEU A 13 -10.25 -7.00 -9.67
N ASN A 14 -11.52 -6.70 -9.97
CA ASN A 14 -12.04 -5.33 -9.80
C ASN A 14 -12.07 -4.88 -8.35
N GLY A 15 -12.00 -5.81 -7.39
CA GLY A 15 -11.88 -5.47 -5.97
C GLY A 15 -10.49 -5.05 -5.56
N LEU A 16 -9.49 -5.23 -6.43
CA LEU A 16 -8.12 -4.84 -6.15
C LEU A 16 -7.92 -3.35 -6.40
N ASN A 17 -7.12 -2.73 -5.56
CA ASN A 17 -6.88 -1.29 -5.61
C ASN A 17 -5.69 -1.00 -6.52
N LYS A 18 -5.88 -0.15 -7.53
CA LYS A 18 -4.82 0.21 -8.47
C LYS A 18 -3.62 0.86 -7.78
N ALA A 19 -3.84 1.59 -6.69
CA ALA A 19 -2.75 2.20 -5.95
C ALA A 19 -1.77 1.17 -5.41
N PHE A 20 -2.22 -0.08 -5.21
CA PHE A 20 -1.42 -1.16 -4.66
C PHE A 20 -1.01 -2.21 -5.70
N GLU A 21 -1.18 -1.93 -6.98
CA GLU A 21 -0.72 -2.84 -8.04
C GLU A 21 0.81 -2.88 -8.16
N SER A 22 1.49 -1.89 -7.59
CA SER A 22 2.95 -1.86 -7.52
C SER A 22 3.46 -2.64 -6.31
N LYS A 23 4.40 -3.54 -6.54
CA LYS A 23 5.08 -4.27 -5.47
C LYS A 23 5.70 -3.32 -4.45
N ALA A 24 6.31 -2.24 -4.94
CA ALA A 24 6.94 -1.25 -4.06
C ALA A 24 5.91 -0.53 -3.18
N ARG A 25 4.77 -0.12 -3.76
CA ARG A 25 3.73 0.56 -2.99
C ARG A 25 3.09 -0.37 -1.96
N LEU A 26 2.88 -1.61 -2.33
CA LEU A 26 2.36 -2.61 -1.39
C LEU A 26 3.33 -2.80 -0.21
N ALA A 27 4.63 -2.86 -0.49
CA ALA A 27 5.65 -2.99 0.54
C ALA A 27 5.71 -1.76 1.44
N ILE A 28 5.62 -0.55 0.87
CA ILE A 28 5.56 0.69 1.65
C ILE A 28 4.38 0.65 2.60
N MET A 29 3.20 0.34 2.11
CA MET A 29 1.99 0.27 2.94
C MET A 29 2.12 -0.76 4.05
N SER A 30 2.71 -1.93 3.77
CA SER A 30 2.86 -2.97 4.78
C SER A 30 3.75 -2.52 5.95
N VAL A 31 4.78 -1.73 5.66
CA VAL A 31 5.65 -1.17 6.71
C VAL A 31 4.90 -0.11 7.52
N LEU A 32 4.17 0.78 6.84
CA LEU A 32 3.46 1.87 7.51
C LEU A 32 2.27 1.39 8.32
N MET A 33 1.66 0.25 7.96
CA MET A 33 0.53 -0.29 8.71
C MET A 33 0.90 -0.77 10.11
N VAL A 34 2.18 -1.11 10.34
CA VAL A 34 2.64 -1.65 11.64
C VAL A 34 3.55 -0.68 12.39
N ASN A 35 3.66 0.55 11.93
CA ASN A 35 4.47 1.59 12.57
C ASN A 35 3.70 2.89 12.60
N GLU A 36 3.91 3.71 13.63
CA GLU A 36 3.25 5.02 13.73
C GLU A 36 3.73 5.96 12.63
N SER A 37 5.03 6.00 12.41
CA SER A 37 5.61 6.74 11.30
C SER A 37 6.99 6.16 10.98
N VAL A 38 7.41 6.31 9.73
CA VAL A 38 8.71 5.83 9.28
C VAL A 38 9.31 6.91 8.39
N ASP A 39 10.59 7.25 8.62
CA ASP A 39 11.22 8.27 7.83
C ASP A 39 11.73 7.74 6.48
N PHE A 40 12.04 8.67 5.57
CA PHE A 40 12.47 8.37 4.22
C PHE A 40 13.71 7.48 4.18
N PRO A 41 14.79 7.78 4.91
CA PRO A 41 15.98 6.92 4.89
C PRO A 41 15.70 5.48 5.36
N THR A 42 14.87 5.33 6.38
CA THR A 42 14.52 4.01 6.91
C THR A 42 13.73 3.20 5.88
N LEU A 43 12.72 3.81 5.25
CA LEU A 43 11.97 3.15 4.19
C LEU A 43 12.88 2.75 3.03
N LYS A 44 13.74 3.66 2.62
CA LYS A 44 14.68 3.42 1.52
C LYS A 44 15.55 2.19 1.81
N GLN A 45 16.08 2.12 3.02
CA GLN A 45 16.96 1.02 3.42
C GLN A 45 16.19 -0.30 3.55
N LEU A 46 15.03 -0.28 4.21
CA LEU A 46 14.23 -1.48 4.41
C LEU A 46 13.77 -2.09 3.08
N LEU A 47 13.38 -1.25 2.14
CA LEU A 47 12.79 -1.70 0.88
C LEU A 47 13.79 -1.76 -0.25
N GLN A 48 15.04 -1.32 -0.01
CA GLN A 48 16.12 -1.32 -0.99
C GLN A 48 15.71 -0.61 -2.29
N LEU A 49 15.09 0.55 -2.14
CA LEU A 49 14.66 1.38 -3.25
C LEU A 49 15.65 2.53 -3.47
N THR A 50 15.68 3.05 -4.69
CA THR A 50 16.40 4.29 -4.97
C THR A 50 15.62 5.48 -4.43
N ASP A 51 16.28 6.61 -4.23
CA ASP A 51 15.64 7.85 -3.81
C ASP A 51 14.48 8.21 -4.74
N GLY A 52 14.73 8.15 -6.05
CA GLY A 52 13.72 8.51 -7.04
C GLY A 52 12.52 7.58 -7.04
N ASN A 53 12.75 6.28 -6.93
CA ASN A 53 11.66 5.31 -6.90
C ASN A 53 10.82 5.45 -5.63
N LEU A 54 11.46 5.61 -4.47
CA LEU A 54 10.73 5.79 -3.22
C LEU A 54 9.93 7.10 -3.26
N ALA A 55 10.55 8.20 -3.71
CA ALA A 55 9.88 9.49 -3.83
C ALA A 55 8.66 9.41 -4.76
N SER A 56 8.79 8.72 -5.88
CA SER A 56 7.69 8.56 -6.85
C SER A 56 6.52 7.78 -6.24
N HIS A 57 6.81 6.67 -5.57
CA HIS A 57 5.77 5.83 -4.99
C HIS A 57 5.09 6.48 -3.78
N THR A 58 5.86 7.14 -2.92
CA THR A 58 5.26 7.84 -1.77
C THR A 58 4.41 9.02 -2.22
N ARG A 59 4.84 9.73 -3.27
CA ARG A 59 4.03 10.81 -3.83
C ARG A 59 2.70 10.30 -4.37
N ALA A 60 2.71 9.17 -5.09
CA ALA A 60 1.50 8.57 -5.63
C ALA A 60 0.53 8.17 -4.50
N LEU A 61 1.03 7.57 -3.42
CA LEU A 61 0.20 7.20 -2.28
C LEU A 61 -0.33 8.43 -1.52
N GLU A 62 0.46 9.48 -1.45
CA GLU A 62 0.04 10.73 -0.81
C GLU A 62 -1.05 11.42 -1.63
N GLU A 63 -0.93 11.44 -2.96
CA GLU A 63 -1.90 12.05 -3.85
C GLU A 63 -3.29 11.42 -3.74
N VAL A 64 -3.36 10.11 -3.53
CA VAL A 64 -4.65 9.44 -3.32
C VAL A 64 -5.11 9.46 -1.87
N GLY A 65 -4.34 10.11 -0.98
CA GLY A 65 -4.73 10.29 0.40
C GLY A 65 -4.51 9.09 1.31
N TYR A 66 -3.68 8.13 0.90
CA TYR A 66 -3.46 6.91 1.68
C TYR A 66 -2.33 7.02 2.68
N ILE A 67 -1.39 7.93 2.45
CA ILE A 67 -0.34 8.23 3.40
C ILE A 67 -0.23 9.73 3.59
N GLN A 68 0.37 10.10 4.71
CA GLN A 68 0.61 11.48 5.08
C GLN A 68 2.10 11.69 5.23
N CYS A 69 2.59 12.79 4.68
CA CYS A 69 3.99 13.16 4.75
C CYS A 69 4.16 14.28 5.76
N GLU A 70 5.11 14.14 6.65
CA GLU A 70 5.48 15.17 7.61
C GLU A 70 6.92 15.55 7.40
N LYS A 71 7.18 16.84 7.19
CA LYS A 71 8.53 17.38 7.05
C LYS A 71 8.87 18.20 8.28
N ARG A 72 9.97 17.88 8.91
CA ARG A 72 10.45 18.58 10.10
C ARG A 72 11.97 18.57 10.12
N PHE A 73 12.53 19.30 11.05
CA PHE A 73 13.97 19.30 11.26
C PHE A 73 14.31 18.49 12.50
N ILE A 74 15.32 17.64 12.39
CA ILE A 74 15.94 16.96 13.52
C ILE A 74 17.32 17.62 13.67
N GLY A 75 17.43 18.51 14.66
CA GLY A 75 18.56 19.40 14.74
C GLY A 75 18.54 20.36 13.55
N ARG A 76 19.59 20.36 12.73
CA ARG A 76 19.68 21.19 11.53
C ARG A 76 19.36 20.44 10.24
N LYS A 77 19.04 19.14 10.36
CA LYS A 77 18.81 18.31 9.17
C LYS A 77 17.32 18.18 8.90
N PRO A 78 16.89 18.39 7.66
CA PRO A 78 15.50 18.11 7.30
C PRO A 78 15.24 16.62 7.38
N ASN A 79 14.06 16.26 7.88
CA ASN A 79 13.63 14.86 7.99
C ASN A 79 12.22 14.75 7.45
N THR A 80 12.02 13.81 6.56
CA THR A 80 10.72 13.50 5.99
C THR A 80 10.26 12.15 6.52
N SER A 81 9.08 12.10 7.12
CA SER A 81 8.50 10.87 7.62
C SER A 81 7.10 10.68 7.04
N PHE A 82 6.64 9.43 7.04
CA PHE A 82 5.35 9.03 6.48
C PHE A 82 4.56 8.23 7.50
N SER A 83 3.26 8.40 7.46
CA SER A 83 2.33 7.60 8.24
C SER A 83 1.13 7.24 7.37
N VAL A 84 0.47 6.12 7.69
CA VAL A 84 -0.73 5.73 6.99
C VAL A 84 -1.91 6.54 7.50
N THR A 85 -2.79 6.97 6.60
CA THR A 85 -4.03 7.64 6.96
C THR A 85 -5.12 6.60 7.27
N LYS A 86 -6.21 7.04 7.86
CA LYS A 86 -7.37 6.17 8.06
C LYS A 86 -7.87 5.62 6.73
N ALA A 87 -7.96 6.47 5.72
CA ALA A 87 -8.37 6.06 4.37
C ALA A 87 -7.39 5.02 3.79
N GLY A 88 -6.09 5.22 3.97
CA GLY A 88 -5.07 4.29 3.52
C GLY A 88 -5.14 2.95 4.23
N SER A 89 -5.35 2.96 5.53
CA SER A 89 -5.51 1.74 6.32
C SER A 89 -6.72 0.93 5.86
N GLU A 90 -7.85 1.59 5.68
CA GLU A 90 -9.07 0.93 5.22
C GLU A 90 -8.92 0.39 3.80
N ALA A 91 -8.30 1.17 2.91
CA ALA A 91 -8.06 0.74 1.53
C ALA A 91 -7.12 -0.45 1.47
N PHE A 92 -6.07 -0.46 2.28
CA PHE A 92 -5.12 -1.57 2.32
C PHE A 92 -5.78 -2.86 2.81
N LYS A 93 -6.57 -2.77 3.87
CA LYS A 93 -7.32 -3.92 4.39
C LYS A 93 -8.30 -4.46 3.37
N ALA A 94 -9.00 -3.58 2.66
CA ALA A 94 -9.93 -3.98 1.60
C ALA A 94 -9.19 -4.68 0.45
N HIS A 95 -8.01 -4.19 0.09
CA HIS A 95 -7.18 -4.82 -0.94
C HIS A 95 -6.74 -6.22 -0.53
N LEU A 96 -6.29 -6.39 0.72
CA LEU A 96 -5.90 -7.70 1.24
C LEU A 96 -7.08 -8.67 1.27
N ASN A 97 -8.27 -8.18 1.66
CA ASN A 97 -9.48 -8.99 1.64
C ASN A 97 -9.85 -9.41 0.21
N ALA A 98 -9.67 -8.54 -0.77
CA ALA A 98 -9.92 -8.87 -2.17
C ALA A 98 -8.97 -9.96 -2.65
N LEU A 99 -7.68 -9.87 -2.29
CA LEU A 99 -6.70 -10.91 -2.62
C LEU A 99 -7.06 -12.23 -1.96
N GLU A 100 -7.44 -12.21 -0.69
CA GLU A 100 -7.87 -13.40 0.05
C GLU A 100 -9.10 -14.04 -0.60
N ASN A 101 -10.06 -13.24 -1.03
CA ASN A 101 -11.25 -13.72 -1.71
C ASN A 101 -10.93 -14.38 -3.04
N LEU A 102 -9.93 -13.87 -3.77
CA LEU A 102 -9.46 -14.52 -5.01
C LEU A 102 -8.98 -15.94 -4.72
N LEU A 103 -8.18 -16.12 -3.66
CA LEU A 103 -7.66 -17.43 -3.27
C LEU A 103 -8.77 -18.36 -2.84
N LYS A 104 -9.70 -17.88 -2.01
CA LYS A 104 -10.81 -18.70 -1.50
C LYS A 104 -11.77 -19.12 -2.62
N LYS A 105 -12.08 -18.21 -3.54
CA LYS A 105 -13.04 -18.47 -4.63
C LYS A 105 -12.44 -19.38 -5.68
N ASN A 106 -11.13 -19.35 -5.90
CA ASN A 106 -10.47 -20.17 -6.90
C ASN A 106 -10.06 -21.55 -6.39
N ASN A 107 -10.09 -21.79 -5.08
CA ASN A 107 -9.72 -23.08 -4.47
C ASN A 107 -10.89 -24.02 -4.25
N ASN A 108 -12.10 -23.60 -4.63
CA ASN A 108 -13.30 -24.45 -4.53
C ASN A 108 -13.68 -25.03 -5.89
#